data_e45db74d5811c9a38a07943f588e41b5
#
_entry.id   e45db74d5811c9a38a07943f588e41b5
#
_cell.length_a   1.000
_cell.length_b   1.000
_cell.length_c   1.000
_cell.angle_alpha   90.00
_cell.angle_beta   90.00
_cell.angle_gamma   90.00
#
_symmetry.space_group_name_H-M   'P 1'
#
loop_
_entity.id
_entity.type
_entity.pdbx_description
1 polymer ?
#
loop_
_entity_poly.entity_id
_entity_poly.type
_entity_poly.pdbx_seq_one_letter_code
_entity_poly.pdbx_strand_id
1 'polypeptide(L)' 'MEVILTHVLIIIGWLGGAVNGPAVATQEFASAERCEAARLALTEHAKARGFEDALRLFCLQK' A
#
# COMPACT_ATOMS: atom_id res chain seq x y z
N MET A 1 -11.64 -19.58 14.52
CA MET A 1 -10.21 -19.61 14.13
C MET A 1 -9.70 -18.19 14.00
N GLU A 2 -8.64 -17.86 14.72
CA GLU A 2 -8.09 -16.53 14.67
C GLU A 2 -7.07 -16.43 13.54
N VAL A 3 -7.12 -15.32 12.84
CA VAL A 3 -6.11 -15.00 11.82
C VAL A 3 -5.08 -14.06 12.45
N ILE A 4 -3.84 -14.48 12.45
CA ILE A 4 -2.75 -13.65 12.96
C ILE A 4 -2.20 -12.81 11.81
N LEU A 5 -2.32 -11.51 11.93
CA LEU A 5 -1.85 -10.58 10.91
C LEU A 5 -0.42 -10.19 11.23
N THR A 6 0.51 -10.67 10.41
CA THR A 6 1.94 -10.53 10.67
C THR A 6 2.63 -9.45 9.84
N HIS A 7 1.95 -8.95 8.83
CA HIS A 7 2.52 -7.95 7.93
C HIS A 7 1.56 -6.78 7.73
N VAL A 8 2.12 -5.63 7.47
CA VAL A 8 1.33 -4.43 7.19
C VAL A 8 1.84 -3.78 5.91
N LEU A 9 0.90 -3.41 5.04
CA LEU A 9 1.20 -2.63 3.85
C LEU A 9 0.91 -1.17 4.17
N ILE A 10 1.93 -0.34 4.04
CA ILE A 10 1.81 1.10 4.27
C ILE A 10 1.72 1.78 2.91
N ILE A 11 0.65 2.52 2.70
CA ILE A 11 0.37 3.19 1.44
C ILE A 11 0.45 4.69 1.69
N ILE A 12 1.39 5.36 1.03
CA ILE A 12 1.56 6.81 1.13
C ILE A 12 1.32 7.38 -0.26
N GLY A 13 0.35 8.27 -0.39
CA GLY A 13 0.01 8.85 -1.67
C GLY A 13 -0.21 10.36 -1.59
N TRP A 14 0.08 11.03 -2.69
CA TRP A 14 -0.14 12.47 -2.83
C TRP A 14 -1.28 12.75 -3.83
N LEU A 15 -2.33 11.96 -3.75
CA LEU A 15 -3.41 11.99 -4.73
C LEU A 15 -4.40 13.14 -4.56
N GLY A 16 -4.39 13.77 -3.42
CA GLY A 16 -5.32 14.85 -3.11
C GLY A 16 -4.88 16.24 -3.48
N GLY A 17 -3.71 16.36 -4.11
CA GLY A 17 -3.17 17.67 -4.45
C GLY A 17 -2.49 18.33 -3.27
N ALA A 18 -2.04 19.57 -3.48
CA ALA A 18 -1.17 20.26 -2.53
C ALA A 18 -1.89 20.67 -1.23
N VAL A 19 -3.19 20.73 -1.23
CA VAL A 19 -3.95 21.27 -0.10
C VAL A 19 -3.91 20.34 1.11
N ASN A 20 -3.98 19.04 0.85
CA ASN A 20 -4.12 18.05 1.91
C ASN A 20 -2.84 17.30 2.25
N GLY A 21 -1.78 17.52 1.49
CA GLY A 21 -0.53 16.79 1.69
C GLY A 21 -0.68 15.30 1.41
N PRO A 22 0.26 14.48 1.89
CA PRO A 22 0.21 13.05 1.66
C PRO A 22 -0.89 12.37 2.48
N ALA A 23 -1.56 11.43 1.86
CA ALA A 23 -2.51 10.57 2.54
C ALA A 23 -1.81 9.25 2.89
N VAL A 24 -2.05 8.75 4.10
CA VAL A 24 -1.46 7.50 4.57
C VAL A 24 -2.58 6.53 4.91
N ALA A 25 -2.46 5.32 4.39
CA ALA A 25 -3.39 4.23 4.71
C ALA A 25 -2.58 2.99 5.03
N THR A 26 -3.13 2.11 5.83
CA THR A 26 -2.49 0.84 6.16
C THR A 26 -3.47 -0.30 5.97
N GLN A 27 -2.93 -1.46 5.62
CA GLN A 27 -3.72 -2.68 5.48
C GLN A 27 -2.90 -3.85 6.02
N GLU A 28 -3.48 -4.65 6.88
CA GLU A 28 -2.79 -5.79 7.47
C GLU A 28 -3.04 -7.06 6.69
N PHE A 29 -2.03 -7.94 6.66
CA PHE A 29 -2.08 -9.22 5.95
C PHE A 29 -1.52 -10.33 6.82
N ALA A 30 -1.97 -11.54 6.54
CA ALA A 30 -1.55 -12.72 7.30
C ALA A 30 -0.17 -13.26 6.89
N SER A 31 0.35 -12.82 5.76
CA SER A 31 1.64 -13.29 5.26
C SER A 31 2.36 -12.25 4.41
N ALA A 32 3.67 -12.38 4.30
CA ALA A 32 4.47 -11.54 3.43
C ALA A 32 4.04 -11.68 1.98
N GLU A 33 3.72 -12.90 1.58
CA GLU A 33 3.29 -13.18 0.21
C GLU A 33 2.02 -12.43 -0.17
N ARG A 34 1.05 -12.39 0.73
CA ARG A 34 -0.19 -11.64 0.49
C ARG A 34 0.04 -10.15 0.46
N CYS A 35 0.91 -9.66 1.34
CA CYS A 35 1.26 -8.24 1.37
C CYS A 35 1.94 -7.83 0.06
N GLU A 36 2.88 -8.63 -0.42
CA GLU A 36 3.57 -8.37 -1.68
C GLU A 36 2.63 -8.43 -2.88
N ALA A 37 1.70 -9.38 -2.89
CA ALA A 37 0.72 -9.48 -3.96
C ALA A 37 -0.15 -8.22 -4.04
N ALA A 38 -0.56 -7.70 -2.88
CA ALA A 38 -1.35 -6.47 -2.83
C ALA A 38 -0.52 -5.27 -3.26
N ARG A 39 0.74 -5.21 -2.84
CA ARG A 39 1.65 -4.13 -3.22
C ARG A 39 1.84 -4.09 -4.75
N LEU A 40 2.05 -5.25 -5.35
CA LEU A 40 2.21 -5.34 -6.80
C LEU A 40 0.93 -4.95 -7.55
N ALA A 41 -0.22 -5.38 -7.05
CA ALA A 41 -1.49 -5.04 -7.67
C ALA A 41 -1.73 -3.53 -7.65
N LEU A 42 -1.42 -2.87 -6.53
CA LEU A 42 -1.57 -1.43 -6.42
C LEU A 42 -0.57 -0.69 -7.29
N THR A 43 0.67 -1.21 -7.40
CA THR A 43 1.69 -0.63 -8.28
C THR A 43 1.22 -0.67 -9.75
N GLU A 44 0.69 -1.81 -10.19
CA GLU A 44 0.20 -1.94 -11.55
C GLU A 44 -0.99 -1.02 -11.82
N HIS A 45 -1.87 -0.89 -10.85
CA HIS A 45 -3.00 0.03 -10.96
C HIS A 45 -2.52 1.47 -11.09
N ALA A 46 -1.55 1.87 -10.27
CA ALA A 46 -0.99 3.22 -10.31
C ALA A 46 -0.31 3.50 -11.64
N LYS A 47 0.44 2.52 -12.16
CA LYS A 47 1.09 2.62 -13.47
C LYS A 47 0.06 2.82 -14.57
N ALA A 48 -1.00 2.03 -14.58
CA ALA A 48 -2.03 2.09 -15.59
C ALA A 48 -2.73 3.45 -15.59
N ARG A 49 -2.79 4.10 -14.43
CA ARG A 49 -3.44 5.39 -14.26
C ARG A 49 -2.47 6.58 -14.33
N GLY A 50 -1.19 6.32 -14.40
CA GLY A 50 -0.19 7.37 -14.54
C GLY A 50 0.18 8.12 -13.25
N PHE A 51 -0.09 7.53 -12.09
CA PHE A 51 0.27 8.18 -10.82
C PHE A 51 1.24 7.36 -9.97
N GLU A 52 2.02 6.49 -10.59
CA GLU A 52 2.97 5.66 -9.84
C GLU A 52 4.01 6.46 -9.07
N ASP A 53 4.38 7.63 -9.58
CA ASP A 53 5.35 8.50 -8.91
C ASP A 53 4.79 9.19 -7.67
N ALA A 54 3.48 9.25 -7.56
CA ALA A 54 2.82 9.88 -6.42
C ALA A 54 2.45 8.86 -5.33
N LEU A 55 2.82 7.60 -5.52
CA LEU A 55 2.42 6.52 -4.62
C LEU A 55 3.65 5.80 -4.09
N ARG A 56 3.70 5.59 -2.77
CA ARG A 56 4.74 4.80 -2.12
C ARG A 56 4.09 3.65 -1.37
N LEU A 57 4.65 2.47 -1.53
CA LEU A 57 4.10 1.26 -0.95
C LEU A 57 5.20 0.48 -0.24
N PHE A 58 4.93 0.09 1.01
CA PHE A 58 5.91 -0.65 1.83
C PHE A 58 5.21 -1.81 2.51
N CYS A 59 5.80 -3.00 2.42
CA CYS A 59 5.39 -4.16 3.21
C CYS A 59 6.36 -4.35 4.35
N LEU A 60 5.87 -4.29 5.57
CA LEU A 60 6.69 -4.44 6.76
C LEU A 60 6.16 -5.58 7.61
N GLN A 61 7.07 -6.29 8.24
CA GLN A 61 6.72 -7.30 9.23
C GLN A 61 6.44 -6.60 10.56
N LYS A 62 5.35 -6.99 11.16
CA LYS A 62 4.93 -6.43 12.45
C LYS A 62 5.75 -7.01 13.61
#